data_5a4a615ca69efe668ce7bb004d9a7306
#
_entry.id   5a4a615ca69efe668ce7bb004d9a7306
#
_cell.length_a   1.000
_cell.length_b   1.000
_cell.length_c   1.000
_cell.angle_alpha   90.00
_cell.angle_beta   90.00
_cell.angle_gamma   90.00
#
_symmetry.space_group_name_H-M   'P 1'
#
loop_
_entity.id
_entity.type
_entity.pdbx_description
1 polymer ?
#
loop_
_entity_poly.entity_id
_entity_poly.type
_entity_poly.pdbx_seq_one_letter_code
_entity_poly.pdbx_strand_id
1 'polypeptide(L)'
;MTEREVMEFVEENDVKFIRLAFVDLFGTMKNIAIMPTELPRAFDRGISFDASAVKGFCDISSSELFLKPDPGTLTVLPWRPQTGRVARMICDCLTPDGTLFEGYSRTILRRQVEKARELGYQFRMGTEYEFYLFQADEQGEMTLRPQDEAGYMDVAPLDKGENVRREICLTLEAMGIQPERSHHEHGPGQNEVDFRAAGALTAADNAMTFKSTVRTIAAQYGLHASFMPKPLSEESGNGLHVNLSIEKDGIQLFEAPDGTLTDDAQHAMAGILRRIREISVFLNPIPNSYRRLGSFEAPKHINWSFGNRSQLIRIPASVPGTGRMELRSPDPACNPYLAFALMIAAAMEGIREQMPLQKPLEVTGDLPGSLFTAVMYARESGFVYEVLGDMLKKYTDEKKKTAARFETDPEGLFRQHLRTI
;
A
#
# COMPACT_ATOMS: atom_id res chain seq x y z
N MET A 1 -9.70 -11.71 -16.45
CA MET A 1 -11.02 -11.82 -17.11
C MET A 1 -11.10 -10.78 -18.21
N THR A 2 -11.82 -11.06 -19.28
CA THR A 2 -12.19 -10.09 -20.33
C THR A 2 -13.49 -9.38 -19.95
N GLU A 3 -13.81 -8.27 -20.61
CA GLU A 3 -15.07 -7.54 -20.41
C GLU A 3 -16.31 -8.44 -20.64
N ARG A 4 -16.25 -9.31 -21.63
CA ARG A 4 -17.31 -10.28 -21.92
C ARG A 4 -17.48 -11.29 -20.80
N GLU A 5 -16.39 -11.88 -20.29
CA GLU A 5 -16.44 -12.81 -19.16
C GLU A 5 -16.98 -12.15 -17.89
N VAL A 6 -16.72 -10.86 -17.68
CA VAL A 6 -17.30 -10.09 -16.56
C VAL A 6 -18.81 -9.95 -16.72
N MET A 7 -19.32 -9.64 -17.93
CA MET A 7 -20.75 -9.55 -18.18
C MET A 7 -21.47 -10.88 -17.96
N GLU A 8 -20.91 -11.97 -18.49
CA GLU A 8 -21.40 -13.34 -18.27
C GLU A 8 -21.41 -13.69 -16.76
N PHE A 9 -20.32 -13.44 -16.04
CA PHE A 9 -20.22 -13.67 -14.61
C PHE A 9 -21.28 -12.92 -13.81
N VAL A 10 -21.51 -11.64 -14.12
CA VAL A 10 -22.47 -10.78 -13.42
C VAL A 10 -23.90 -11.31 -13.56
N GLU A 11 -24.26 -11.82 -14.75
CA GLU A 11 -25.58 -12.43 -15.00
C GLU A 11 -25.72 -13.76 -14.26
N GLU A 12 -24.77 -14.67 -14.40
CA GLU A 12 -24.79 -16.01 -13.81
C GLU A 12 -24.74 -16.01 -12.28
N ASN A 13 -24.13 -14.99 -11.66
CA ASN A 13 -23.92 -14.92 -10.22
C ASN A 13 -24.87 -13.98 -9.48
N ASP A 14 -25.99 -13.57 -10.07
CA ASP A 14 -27.01 -12.68 -9.47
C ASP A 14 -26.41 -11.38 -8.91
N VAL A 15 -25.42 -10.80 -9.59
CA VAL A 15 -24.84 -9.50 -9.18
C VAL A 15 -25.83 -8.40 -9.56
N LYS A 16 -26.22 -7.58 -8.57
CA LYS A 16 -27.18 -6.47 -8.74
C LYS A 16 -26.55 -5.09 -8.59
N PHE A 17 -25.40 -5.00 -7.94
CA PHE A 17 -24.65 -3.76 -7.78
C PHE A 17 -23.18 -3.98 -8.09
N ILE A 18 -22.59 -3.04 -8.81
CA ILE A 18 -21.16 -3.09 -9.15
C ILE A 18 -20.53 -1.79 -8.63
N ARG A 19 -19.55 -1.93 -7.75
CA ARG A 19 -18.78 -0.81 -7.24
C ARG A 19 -17.57 -0.57 -8.13
N LEU A 20 -17.53 0.59 -8.74
CA LEU A 20 -16.39 1.11 -9.46
C LEU A 20 -15.48 1.82 -8.47
N ALA A 21 -14.41 1.11 -8.04
CA ALA A 21 -13.51 1.58 -7.00
C ALA A 21 -12.28 2.26 -7.60
N PHE A 22 -11.81 3.30 -6.94
CA PHE A 22 -10.57 4.01 -7.26
C PHE A 22 -9.97 4.61 -5.98
N VAL A 23 -8.81 5.23 -6.07
CA VAL A 23 -8.09 5.73 -4.89
C VAL A 23 -7.75 7.19 -5.09
N ASP A 24 -7.96 8.04 -4.08
CA ASP A 24 -7.48 9.41 -4.14
C ASP A 24 -5.94 9.49 -4.05
N LEU A 25 -5.37 10.69 -4.22
CA LEU A 25 -3.92 10.87 -4.19
C LEU A 25 -3.26 10.41 -2.88
N PHE A 26 -4.01 10.41 -1.78
CA PHE A 26 -3.52 10.10 -0.44
C PHE A 26 -3.78 8.65 0.01
N GLY A 27 -4.26 7.80 -0.90
CA GLY A 27 -4.46 6.38 -0.61
C GLY A 27 -5.81 6.05 0.04
N THR A 28 -6.81 6.92 -0.08
CA THR A 28 -8.16 6.63 0.39
C THR A 28 -9.00 6.05 -0.74
N MET A 29 -9.53 4.84 -0.52
CA MET A 29 -10.43 4.20 -1.48
C MET A 29 -11.76 4.94 -1.57
N LYS A 30 -12.22 5.17 -2.79
CA LYS A 30 -13.49 5.77 -3.17
C LYS A 30 -14.23 4.83 -4.10
N ASN A 31 -15.54 4.98 -4.23
CA ASN A 31 -16.30 4.25 -5.24
C ASN A 31 -17.59 4.98 -5.61
N ILE A 32 -18.10 4.66 -6.79
CA ILE A 32 -19.49 4.85 -7.18
C ILE A 32 -20.09 3.47 -7.48
N ALA A 33 -21.40 3.32 -7.31
CA ALA A 33 -22.10 2.09 -7.64
C ALA A 33 -22.90 2.26 -8.93
N ILE A 34 -22.87 1.25 -9.78
CA ILE A 34 -23.68 1.17 -10.99
C ILE A 34 -24.54 -0.10 -10.98
N MET A 35 -25.61 -0.08 -11.75
CA MET A 35 -26.39 -1.28 -12.04
C MET A 35 -25.71 -2.09 -13.15
N PRO A 36 -25.88 -3.42 -13.23
CA PRO A 36 -25.31 -4.27 -14.28
C PRO A 36 -25.60 -3.78 -15.71
N THR A 37 -26.76 -3.18 -15.93
CA THR A 37 -27.16 -2.60 -17.23
C THR A 37 -26.24 -1.48 -17.73
N GLU A 38 -25.46 -0.85 -16.83
CA GLU A 38 -24.53 0.20 -17.16
C GLU A 38 -23.11 -0.32 -17.50
N LEU A 39 -22.84 -1.61 -17.28
CA LEU A 39 -21.53 -2.19 -17.56
C LEU A 39 -21.02 -1.99 -18.98
N PRO A 40 -21.85 -2.20 -20.04
CA PRO A 40 -21.38 -1.96 -21.42
C PRO A 40 -20.89 -0.52 -21.61
N ARG A 41 -21.61 0.48 -21.05
CA ARG A 41 -21.19 1.89 -21.09
C ARG A 41 -19.90 2.11 -20.28
N ALA A 42 -19.80 1.48 -19.11
CA ALA A 42 -18.64 1.62 -18.25
C ALA A 42 -17.36 1.09 -18.92
N PHE A 43 -17.45 -0.02 -19.65
CA PHE A 43 -16.34 -0.57 -20.42
C PHE A 43 -16.03 0.22 -21.70
N ASP A 44 -17.03 0.76 -22.39
CA ASP A 44 -16.83 1.54 -23.61
C ASP A 44 -16.20 2.91 -23.31
N ARG A 45 -16.88 3.74 -22.50
CA ARG A 45 -16.54 5.17 -22.30
C ARG A 45 -16.15 5.51 -20.87
N GLY A 46 -16.35 4.59 -19.93
CA GLY A 46 -16.26 4.88 -18.51
C GLY A 46 -17.52 5.58 -17.95
N ILE A 47 -17.55 5.77 -16.64
CA ILE A 47 -18.60 6.47 -15.91
C ILE A 47 -18.04 7.79 -15.39
N SER A 48 -18.63 8.90 -15.81
CA SER A 48 -18.16 10.24 -15.42
C SER A 48 -18.35 10.52 -13.93
N PHE A 49 -17.45 11.29 -13.37
CA PHE A 49 -17.51 11.78 -11.98
C PHE A 49 -16.85 13.16 -11.85
N ASP A 50 -17.24 13.90 -10.82
CA ASP A 50 -16.59 15.16 -10.45
C ASP A 50 -15.28 14.91 -9.72
N ALA A 51 -14.17 15.00 -10.45
CA ALA A 51 -12.83 14.80 -9.91
C ALA A 51 -12.33 15.97 -9.05
N SER A 52 -12.98 17.15 -9.11
CA SER A 52 -12.62 18.28 -8.24
C SER A 52 -13.00 18.03 -6.77
N ALA A 53 -13.97 17.16 -6.52
CA ALA A 53 -14.36 16.71 -5.18
C ALA A 53 -13.41 15.64 -4.62
N VAL A 54 -12.49 15.09 -5.43
CA VAL A 54 -11.52 14.06 -5.02
C VAL A 54 -10.19 14.70 -4.65
N LYS A 55 -9.72 14.44 -3.44
CA LYS A 55 -8.48 15.04 -2.95
C LYS A 55 -7.28 14.75 -3.86
N GLY A 56 -6.66 15.83 -4.32
CA GLY A 56 -5.45 15.78 -5.13
C GLY A 56 -5.65 15.55 -6.63
N PHE A 57 -6.88 15.40 -7.12
CA PHE A 57 -7.13 15.19 -8.55
C PHE A 57 -7.11 16.51 -9.35
N CYS A 58 -8.25 17.10 -9.61
CA CYS A 58 -8.41 18.22 -10.52
C CYS A 58 -8.93 19.46 -9.82
N ASP A 59 -8.85 20.59 -10.52
CA ASP A 59 -9.52 21.82 -10.13
C ASP A 59 -10.93 21.88 -10.76
N ILE A 60 -11.80 22.73 -10.24
CA ILE A 60 -13.19 22.89 -10.69
C ILE A 60 -13.29 23.18 -12.22
N SER A 61 -12.30 23.85 -12.78
CA SER A 61 -12.26 24.21 -14.20
C SER A 61 -12.02 23.04 -15.17
N SER A 62 -11.55 21.88 -14.65
CA SER A 62 -11.25 20.66 -15.42
C SER A 62 -11.65 19.42 -14.64
N SER A 63 -12.88 19.41 -14.12
CA SER A 63 -13.32 18.48 -13.09
C SER A 63 -13.84 17.14 -13.60
N GLU A 64 -14.10 17.00 -14.90
CA GLU A 64 -14.73 15.79 -15.43
C GLU A 64 -13.68 14.73 -15.78
N LEU A 65 -13.73 13.60 -15.06
CA LEU A 65 -12.99 12.37 -15.38
C LEU A 65 -13.95 11.19 -15.47
N PHE A 66 -13.47 10.07 -16.01
CA PHE A 66 -14.25 8.87 -16.23
C PHE A 66 -13.59 7.67 -15.54
N LEU A 67 -14.39 6.87 -14.84
CA LEU A 67 -13.95 5.59 -14.26
C LEU A 67 -14.18 4.48 -15.28
N LYS A 68 -13.11 3.89 -15.78
CA LYS A 68 -13.13 2.70 -16.63
C LYS A 68 -12.73 1.49 -15.82
N PRO A 69 -13.64 0.51 -15.58
CA PRO A 69 -13.30 -0.67 -14.76
C PRO A 69 -12.27 -1.55 -15.45
N ASP A 70 -11.33 -2.04 -14.65
CA ASP A 70 -10.36 -3.06 -15.06
C ASP A 70 -11.00 -4.45 -14.83
N PRO A 71 -11.37 -5.18 -15.90
CA PRO A 71 -12.07 -6.47 -15.79
C PRO A 71 -11.25 -7.53 -15.05
N GLY A 72 -9.91 -7.41 -15.05
CA GLY A 72 -9.02 -8.29 -14.31
C GLY A 72 -9.14 -8.20 -12.79
N THR A 73 -9.82 -7.16 -12.29
CA THR A 73 -9.96 -6.88 -10.84
C THR A 73 -11.34 -7.19 -10.28
N LEU A 74 -12.21 -7.83 -11.06
CA LEU A 74 -13.55 -8.21 -10.60
C LEU A 74 -13.47 -9.10 -9.36
N THR A 75 -14.21 -8.72 -8.33
CA THR A 75 -14.39 -9.55 -7.14
C THR A 75 -15.79 -9.34 -6.54
N VAL A 76 -16.39 -10.42 -6.03
CA VAL A 76 -17.62 -10.32 -5.22
C VAL A 76 -17.21 -9.90 -3.81
N LEU A 77 -18.02 -9.09 -3.16
CA LEU A 77 -17.81 -8.68 -1.77
C LEU A 77 -18.47 -9.68 -0.81
N PRO A 78 -17.72 -10.57 -0.14
CA PRO A 78 -18.30 -11.69 0.63
C PRO A 78 -19.14 -11.26 1.82
N TRP A 79 -18.88 -10.07 2.37
CA TRP A 79 -19.63 -9.50 3.50
C TRP A 79 -20.97 -8.86 3.11
N ARG A 80 -21.35 -8.94 1.84
CA ARG A 80 -22.65 -8.49 1.33
C ARG A 80 -23.61 -9.67 1.16
N PRO A 81 -24.93 -9.41 1.04
CA PRO A 81 -25.91 -10.48 0.87
C PRO A 81 -25.57 -11.41 -0.28
N GLN A 82 -25.88 -12.69 -0.11
CA GLN A 82 -25.66 -13.72 -1.14
C GLN A 82 -26.73 -13.68 -2.24
N THR A 83 -27.88 -13.08 -1.99
CA THR A 83 -28.91 -12.79 -2.98
C THR A 83 -28.82 -11.31 -3.37
N GLY A 84 -28.79 -11.02 -4.67
CA GLY A 84 -28.53 -9.66 -5.15
C GLY A 84 -27.11 -9.22 -4.81
N ARG A 85 -26.13 -10.04 -5.17
CA ARG A 85 -24.71 -9.85 -4.81
C ARG A 85 -24.18 -8.49 -5.24
N VAL A 86 -23.16 -8.05 -4.52
CA VAL A 86 -22.40 -6.84 -4.82
C VAL A 86 -21.01 -7.24 -5.28
N ALA A 87 -20.63 -6.82 -6.48
CA ALA A 87 -19.26 -6.95 -7.00
C ALA A 87 -18.52 -5.61 -6.94
N ARG A 88 -17.21 -5.66 -7.06
CA ARG A 88 -16.33 -4.50 -7.17
C ARG A 88 -15.32 -4.73 -8.28
N MET A 89 -15.03 -3.69 -9.05
CA MET A 89 -13.83 -3.60 -9.90
C MET A 89 -13.03 -2.36 -9.54
N ILE A 90 -11.70 -2.44 -9.62
CA ILE A 90 -10.83 -1.29 -9.54
C ILE A 90 -10.80 -0.64 -10.92
N CYS A 91 -10.86 0.70 -10.95
CA CYS A 91 -10.95 1.45 -12.18
C CYS A 91 -9.66 2.18 -12.51
N ASP A 92 -9.40 2.33 -13.79
CA ASP A 92 -8.54 3.39 -14.30
C ASP A 92 -9.35 4.70 -14.40
N CYS A 93 -8.67 5.84 -14.26
CA CYS A 93 -9.26 7.14 -14.46
C CYS A 93 -8.85 7.66 -15.83
N LEU A 94 -9.84 8.07 -16.64
CA LEU A 94 -9.63 8.60 -17.98
C LEU A 94 -10.01 10.08 -18.02
N THR A 95 -9.33 10.82 -18.87
CA THR A 95 -9.70 12.18 -19.30
C THR A 95 -10.84 12.13 -20.32
N PRO A 96 -11.50 13.26 -20.63
CA PRO A 96 -12.62 13.29 -21.57
C PRO A 96 -12.27 12.81 -23.00
N ASP A 97 -11.01 12.86 -23.40
CA ASP A 97 -10.50 12.35 -24.68
C ASP A 97 -10.20 10.84 -24.67
N GLY A 98 -10.43 10.16 -23.53
CA GLY A 98 -10.26 8.72 -23.37
C GLY A 98 -8.83 8.29 -23.02
N THR A 99 -7.90 9.23 -22.77
CA THR A 99 -6.55 8.90 -22.33
C THR A 99 -6.49 8.68 -20.81
N LEU A 100 -5.46 7.96 -20.35
CA LEU A 100 -5.25 7.75 -18.91
C LEU A 100 -4.94 9.08 -18.21
N PHE A 101 -5.63 9.36 -17.10
CA PHE A 101 -5.34 10.53 -16.28
C PHE A 101 -3.99 10.38 -15.58
N GLU A 102 -3.00 11.17 -15.99
CA GLU A 102 -1.62 11.14 -15.50
C GLU A 102 -1.49 11.45 -14.00
N GLY A 103 -2.45 12.16 -13.43
CA GLY A 103 -2.51 12.49 -12.01
C GLY A 103 -3.04 11.37 -11.11
N TYR A 104 -3.38 10.22 -11.65
CA TYR A 104 -3.91 9.09 -10.89
C TYR A 104 -2.77 8.17 -10.43
N SER A 105 -2.71 7.87 -9.13
CA SER A 105 -1.62 7.08 -8.54
C SER A 105 -1.48 5.68 -9.16
N ARG A 106 -2.58 5.02 -9.53
CA ARG A 106 -2.56 3.73 -10.25
C ARG A 106 -1.96 3.85 -11.64
N THR A 107 -2.25 4.95 -12.37
CA THR A 107 -1.63 5.27 -13.67
C THR A 107 -0.13 5.49 -13.52
N ILE A 108 0.29 6.23 -12.48
CA ILE A 108 1.72 6.45 -12.19
C ILE A 108 2.45 5.12 -11.97
N LEU A 109 1.89 4.21 -11.16
CA LEU A 109 2.49 2.89 -10.95
C LEU A 109 2.53 2.08 -12.25
N ARG A 110 1.42 2.01 -12.99
CA ARG A 110 1.35 1.31 -14.29
C ARG A 110 2.47 1.77 -15.22
N ARG A 111 2.68 3.08 -15.34
CA ARG A 111 3.74 3.65 -16.17
C ARG A 111 5.15 3.20 -15.73
N GLN A 112 5.43 3.10 -14.44
CA GLN A 112 6.73 2.61 -13.97
C GLN A 112 6.91 1.11 -14.22
N VAL A 113 5.85 0.33 -14.08
CA VAL A 113 5.84 -1.11 -14.41
C VAL A 113 6.08 -1.32 -15.90
N GLU A 114 5.45 -0.53 -16.77
CA GLU A 114 5.62 -0.59 -18.22
C GLU A 114 7.05 -0.21 -18.64
N LYS A 115 7.58 0.89 -18.11
CA LYS A 115 8.99 1.30 -18.33
C LYS A 115 9.99 0.22 -17.94
N ALA A 116 9.77 -0.46 -16.81
CA ALA A 116 10.63 -1.57 -16.39
C ALA A 116 10.50 -2.76 -17.35
N ARG A 117 9.27 -3.08 -17.79
CA ARG A 117 8.99 -4.17 -18.72
C ARG A 117 9.60 -3.95 -20.10
N GLU A 118 9.64 -2.71 -20.60
CA GLU A 118 10.30 -2.35 -21.86
C GLU A 118 11.81 -2.68 -21.83
N LEU A 119 12.42 -2.67 -20.64
CA LEU A 119 13.81 -3.06 -20.42
C LEU A 119 13.96 -4.55 -20.03
N GLY A 120 12.86 -5.33 -20.10
CA GLY A 120 12.82 -6.75 -19.78
C GLY A 120 12.64 -7.09 -18.31
N TYR A 121 12.49 -6.08 -17.42
CA TYR A 121 12.37 -6.31 -15.97
C TYR A 121 10.91 -6.38 -15.51
N GLN A 122 10.64 -7.30 -14.59
CA GLN A 122 9.37 -7.41 -13.89
C GLN A 122 9.61 -7.38 -12.38
N PHE A 123 8.78 -6.62 -11.69
CA PHE A 123 8.83 -6.48 -10.23
C PHE A 123 7.65 -7.20 -9.59
N ARG A 124 7.94 -8.07 -8.62
CA ARG A 124 6.93 -8.67 -7.76
C ARG A 124 7.05 -8.06 -6.37
N MET A 125 5.89 -7.71 -5.81
CA MET A 125 5.77 -7.12 -4.48
C MET A 125 4.95 -8.04 -3.58
N GLY A 126 5.51 -8.38 -2.41
CA GLY A 126 4.79 -8.99 -1.29
C GLY A 126 4.70 -7.98 -0.15
N THR A 127 3.61 -7.97 0.56
CA THR A 127 3.40 -7.02 1.65
C THR A 127 3.05 -7.74 2.94
N GLU A 128 3.67 -7.32 4.03
CA GLU A 128 3.36 -7.69 5.40
C GLU A 128 2.68 -6.47 6.03
N TYR A 129 1.41 -6.61 6.41
CA TYR A 129 0.61 -5.52 6.96
C TYR A 129 0.33 -5.74 8.44
N GLU A 130 0.81 -4.82 9.25
CA GLU A 130 0.49 -4.74 10.67
C GLU A 130 -0.67 -3.76 10.92
N PHE A 131 -1.52 -4.09 11.87
CA PHE A 131 -2.65 -3.26 12.30
C PHE A 131 -3.06 -3.56 13.73
N TYR A 132 -3.64 -2.57 14.39
CA TYR A 132 -4.22 -2.72 15.72
C TYR A 132 -5.72 -2.95 15.65
N LEU A 133 -6.22 -3.79 16.55
CA LEU A 133 -7.65 -3.95 16.83
C LEU A 133 -7.97 -3.29 18.17
N PHE A 134 -8.80 -2.25 18.13
CA PHE A 134 -9.29 -1.54 19.30
C PHE A 134 -10.76 -1.85 19.58
N GLN A 135 -11.14 -1.84 20.85
CA GLN A 135 -12.53 -1.98 21.27
C GLN A 135 -13.28 -0.69 20.92
N ALA A 136 -14.53 -0.84 20.47
CA ALA A 136 -15.46 0.27 20.43
C ALA A 136 -16.09 0.50 21.82
N ASP A 137 -16.56 1.71 22.08
CA ASP A 137 -17.36 2.01 23.27
C ASP A 137 -18.84 1.57 23.07
N GLU A 138 -19.68 1.85 24.08
CA GLU A 138 -21.12 1.50 24.06
C GLU A 138 -21.90 2.23 22.95
N GLN A 139 -21.38 3.35 22.45
CA GLN A 139 -21.94 4.11 21.33
C GLN A 139 -21.41 3.65 19.97
N GLY A 140 -20.50 2.67 19.95
CA GLY A 140 -19.82 2.18 18.75
C GLY A 140 -18.68 3.10 18.28
N GLU A 141 -18.29 4.08 19.10
CA GLU A 141 -17.16 4.97 18.81
C GLU A 141 -15.85 4.27 19.16
N MET A 142 -14.83 4.60 18.38
CA MET A 142 -13.50 4.05 18.52
C MET A 142 -12.82 4.52 19.82
N THR A 143 -12.18 3.57 20.50
CA THR A 143 -11.31 3.85 21.65
C THR A 143 -9.86 3.52 21.33
N LEU A 144 -8.93 3.84 22.25
CA LEU A 144 -7.53 3.37 22.24
C LEU A 144 -7.32 2.14 23.15
N ARG A 145 -8.40 1.47 23.55
CA ARG A 145 -8.33 0.26 24.36
C ARG A 145 -8.10 -0.94 23.44
N PRO A 146 -6.93 -1.60 23.52
CA PRO A 146 -6.66 -2.78 22.72
C PRO A 146 -7.69 -3.88 22.94
N GLN A 147 -7.86 -4.75 21.97
CA GLN A 147 -8.77 -5.89 22.09
C GLN A 147 -8.30 -6.88 23.15
N ASP A 148 -7.01 -7.02 23.34
CA ASP A 148 -6.34 -7.92 24.28
C ASP A 148 -5.01 -7.36 24.78
N GLU A 149 -4.32 -8.12 25.62
CA GLU A 149 -2.99 -7.85 26.18
C GLU A 149 -1.99 -8.94 25.76
N ALA A 150 -2.26 -9.66 24.67
CA ALA A 150 -1.37 -10.70 24.17
C ALA A 150 -0.10 -10.11 23.56
N GLY A 151 0.91 -10.95 23.40
CA GLY A 151 2.20 -10.63 22.80
C GLY A 151 2.46 -11.45 21.54
N TYR A 152 3.71 -11.40 21.08
CA TYR A 152 4.13 -11.98 19.80
C TYR A 152 3.88 -13.48 19.72
N MET A 153 3.07 -13.89 18.75
CA MET A 153 2.67 -15.27 18.47
C MET A 153 1.92 -15.98 19.62
N ASP A 154 1.39 -15.23 20.57
CA ASP A 154 0.50 -15.80 21.57
C ASP A 154 -0.74 -16.43 20.93
N VAL A 155 -1.34 -17.37 21.63
CA VAL A 155 -2.53 -18.12 21.18
C VAL A 155 -3.71 -17.84 22.09
N ALA A 156 -4.91 -18.22 21.66
CA ALA A 156 -6.11 -18.15 22.50
C ALA A 156 -5.91 -18.93 23.81
N PRO A 157 -6.40 -18.45 24.97
CA PRO A 157 -7.34 -17.32 25.14
C PRO A 157 -6.68 -15.95 25.31
N LEU A 158 -5.34 -15.84 25.30
CA LEU A 158 -4.65 -14.55 25.39
C LEU A 158 -4.89 -13.72 24.14
N ASP A 159 -4.61 -14.29 22.97
CA ASP A 159 -4.94 -13.73 21.68
C ASP A 159 -6.46 -13.79 21.42
N LYS A 160 -7.14 -12.66 21.51
CA LYS A 160 -8.56 -12.53 21.19
C LYS A 160 -8.83 -12.13 19.74
N GLY A 161 -7.76 -11.83 18.98
CA GLY A 161 -7.81 -11.46 17.57
C GLY A 161 -7.89 -12.65 16.61
N GLU A 162 -7.64 -13.89 17.06
CA GLU A 162 -7.52 -15.08 16.21
C GLU A 162 -8.73 -15.29 15.28
N ASN A 163 -9.95 -15.19 15.79
CA ASN A 163 -11.16 -15.35 14.97
C ASN A 163 -11.35 -14.24 13.95
N VAL A 164 -10.98 -13.00 14.31
CA VAL A 164 -11.06 -11.87 13.38
C VAL A 164 -10.05 -12.04 12.24
N ARG A 165 -8.80 -12.41 12.57
CA ARG A 165 -7.77 -12.71 11.54
C ARG A 165 -8.17 -13.87 10.65
N ARG A 166 -8.72 -14.94 11.23
CA ARG A 166 -9.24 -16.09 10.47
C ARG A 166 -10.31 -15.65 9.46
N GLU A 167 -11.29 -14.85 9.88
CA GLU A 167 -12.34 -14.34 8.99
C GLU A 167 -11.77 -13.40 7.91
N ILE A 168 -10.81 -12.55 8.25
CA ILE A 168 -10.08 -11.73 7.29
C ILE A 168 -9.42 -12.61 6.23
N CYS A 169 -8.67 -13.64 6.63
CA CYS A 169 -7.97 -14.53 5.71
C CYS A 169 -8.94 -15.26 4.77
N LEU A 170 -10.02 -15.84 5.29
CA LEU A 170 -11.02 -16.53 4.49
C LEU A 170 -11.74 -15.58 3.51
N THR A 171 -12.00 -14.35 3.94
CA THR A 171 -12.60 -13.32 3.10
C THR A 171 -11.66 -12.91 1.97
N LEU A 172 -10.37 -12.73 2.26
CA LEU A 172 -9.35 -12.43 1.25
C LEU A 172 -9.22 -13.56 0.23
N GLU A 173 -9.20 -14.81 0.69
CA GLU A 173 -9.15 -16.00 -0.19
C GLU A 173 -10.37 -16.04 -1.13
N ALA A 174 -11.57 -15.80 -0.60
CA ALA A 174 -12.79 -15.69 -1.39
C ALA A 174 -12.77 -14.54 -2.41
N MET A 175 -11.95 -13.52 -2.18
CA MET A 175 -11.71 -12.39 -3.08
C MET A 175 -10.53 -12.60 -4.04
N GLY A 176 -9.90 -13.79 -4.04
CA GLY A 176 -8.77 -14.15 -4.91
C GLY A 176 -7.40 -13.68 -4.42
N ILE A 177 -7.31 -13.16 -3.20
CA ILE A 177 -6.04 -12.81 -2.54
C ILE A 177 -5.66 -13.98 -1.62
N GLN A 178 -4.45 -14.53 -1.80
CA GLN A 178 -4.00 -15.70 -1.03
C GLN A 178 -3.21 -15.26 0.21
N PRO A 179 -3.77 -15.37 1.43
CA PRO A 179 -3.00 -15.19 2.66
C PRO A 179 -1.93 -16.27 2.77
N GLU A 180 -0.79 -15.91 3.38
CA GLU A 180 0.31 -16.84 3.66
C GLU A 180 0.46 -17.11 5.14
N ARG A 181 0.39 -16.06 5.96
CA ARG A 181 0.52 -16.14 7.42
C ARG A 181 -0.37 -15.12 8.09
N SER A 182 -0.76 -15.43 9.32
CA SER A 182 -1.38 -14.46 10.22
C SER A 182 -1.02 -14.82 11.66
N HIS A 183 -0.70 -13.83 12.46
CA HIS A 183 -0.36 -14.01 13.88
C HIS A 183 -0.63 -12.75 14.69
N HIS A 184 -0.61 -12.89 16.01
CA HIS A 184 -0.57 -11.76 16.92
C HIS A 184 0.83 -11.14 16.90
N GLU A 185 0.91 -9.81 16.85
CA GLU A 185 2.16 -9.07 16.87
C GLU A 185 2.59 -8.67 18.31
N HIS A 186 3.67 -7.85 18.43
CA HIS A 186 4.26 -7.52 19.73
C HIS A 186 3.36 -6.66 20.61
N GLY A 187 2.66 -5.70 20.02
CA GLY A 187 1.80 -4.78 20.78
C GLY A 187 0.46 -5.41 21.16
N PRO A 188 -0.15 -5.00 22.30
CA PRO A 188 -1.45 -5.50 22.72
C PRO A 188 -2.52 -5.18 21.67
N GLY A 189 -3.26 -6.21 21.22
CA GLY A 189 -4.22 -6.10 20.13
C GLY A 189 -3.61 -5.83 18.75
N GLN A 190 -2.28 -5.98 18.58
CA GLN A 190 -1.61 -5.83 17.30
C GLN A 190 -1.60 -7.15 16.53
N ASN A 191 -1.86 -7.08 15.23
CA ASN A 191 -2.03 -8.23 14.36
C ASN A 191 -1.25 -8.02 13.06
N GLU A 192 -0.79 -9.12 12.46
CA GLU A 192 -0.19 -9.15 11.14
C GLU A 192 -0.88 -10.17 10.24
N VAL A 193 -1.04 -9.84 8.98
CA VAL A 193 -1.47 -10.75 7.92
C VAL A 193 -0.63 -10.51 6.68
N ASP A 194 0.01 -11.57 6.22
CA ASP A 194 0.80 -11.59 4.99
C ASP A 194 0.02 -12.26 3.87
N PHE A 195 0.23 -11.82 2.65
CA PHE A 195 -0.33 -12.47 1.48
C PHE A 195 0.69 -12.54 0.33
N ARG A 196 0.48 -13.50 -0.55
CA ARG A 196 1.43 -13.84 -1.61
C ARG A 196 1.80 -12.65 -2.48
N ALA A 197 3.08 -12.58 -2.83
CA ALA A 197 3.60 -11.61 -3.76
C ALA A 197 2.94 -11.71 -5.13
N ALA A 198 2.64 -10.55 -5.72
CA ALA A 198 2.07 -10.41 -7.06
C ALA A 198 2.86 -9.39 -7.88
N GLY A 199 2.56 -9.24 -9.17
CA GLY A 199 3.05 -8.12 -9.96
C GLY A 199 2.67 -6.78 -9.30
N ALA A 200 3.51 -5.79 -9.40
CA ALA A 200 3.42 -4.58 -8.57
C ALA A 200 2.05 -3.87 -8.62
N LEU A 201 1.39 -3.81 -9.79
CA LEU A 201 0.06 -3.19 -9.91
C LEU A 201 -0.99 -4.00 -9.14
N THR A 202 -1.00 -5.33 -9.33
CA THR A 202 -1.89 -6.24 -8.60
C THR A 202 -1.61 -6.20 -7.09
N ALA A 203 -0.35 -6.13 -6.68
CA ALA A 203 0.02 -6.04 -5.27
C ALA A 203 -0.52 -4.75 -4.62
N ALA A 204 -0.49 -3.62 -5.32
CA ALA A 204 -1.08 -2.38 -4.83
C ALA A 204 -2.63 -2.44 -4.77
N ASP A 205 -3.27 -3.06 -5.78
CA ASP A 205 -4.71 -3.32 -5.80
C ASP A 205 -5.12 -4.24 -4.62
N ASN A 206 -4.33 -5.28 -4.34
CA ASN A 206 -4.52 -6.20 -3.21
C ASN A 206 -4.34 -5.48 -1.86
N ALA A 207 -3.34 -4.62 -1.73
CA ALA A 207 -3.08 -3.83 -0.53
C ALA A 207 -4.29 -2.95 -0.17
N MET A 208 -4.89 -2.28 -1.15
CA MET A 208 -6.09 -1.47 -0.94
C MET A 208 -7.31 -2.31 -0.58
N THR A 209 -7.43 -3.49 -1.21
CA THR A 209 -8.48 -4.47 -0.90
C THR A 209 -8.34 -4.99 0.52
N PHE A 210 -7.13 -5.35 0.93
CA PHE A 210 -6.80 -5.81 2.27
C PHE A 210 -7.24 -4.80 3.34
N LYS A 211 -6.83 -3.53 3.23
CA LYS A 211 -7.22 -2.49 4.20
C LYS A 211 -8.73 -2.34 4.33
N SER A 212 -9.46 -2.41 3.22
CA SER A 212 -10.93 -2.35 3.21
C SER A 212 -11.56 -3.58 3.88
N THR A 213 -11.02 -4.77 3.60
CA THR A 213 -11.50 -6.03 4.18
C THR A 213 -11.29 -6.06 5.69
N VAL A 214 -10.08 -5.75 6.16
CA VAL A 214 -9.75 -5.73 7.59
C VAL A 214 -10.69 -4.82 8.37
N ARG A 215 -10.91 -3.58 7.89
CA ARG A 215 -11.82 -2.64 8.55
C ARG A 215 -13.26 -3.13 8.56
N THR A 216 -13.71 -3.73 7.45
CA THR A 216 -15.08 -4.22 7.34
C THR A 216 -15.31 -5.40 8.28
N ILE A 217 -14.39 -6.36 8.31
CA ILE A 217 -14.51 -7.54 9.18
C ILE A 217 -14.37 -7.12 10.66
N ALA A 218 -13.38 -6.28 11.01
CA ALA A 218 -13.26 -5.77 12.37
C ALA A 218 -14.55 -5.11 12.88
N ALA A 219 -15.16 -4.26 12.05
CA ALA A 219 -16.44 -3.61 12.39
C ALA A 219 -17.59 -4.61 12.62
N GLN A 220 -17.63 -5.73 11.90
CA GLN A 220 -18.62 -6.80 12.14
C GLN A 220 -18.44 -7.49 13.50
N TYR A 221 -17.20 -7.46 14.03
CA TYR A 221 -16.89 -7.97 15.37
C TYR A 221 -16.98 -6.89 16.48
N GLY A 222 -17.50 -5.71 16.17
CA GLY A 222 -17.60 -4.61 17.12
C GLY A 222 -16.23 -3.98 17.48
N LEU A 223 -15.27 -4.10 16.58
CA LEU A 223 -13.91 -3.60 16.76
C LEU A 223 -13.58 -2.51 15.72
N HIS A 224 -12.60 -1.69 16.05
CA HIS A 224 -12.00 -0.75 15.13
C HIS A 224 -10.59 -1.21 14.75
N ALA A 225 -10.35 -1.40 13.45
CA ALA A 225 -9.00 -1.68 12.94
C ALA A 225 -8.31 -0.38 12.54
N SER A 226 -7.13 -0.14 13.11
CA SER A 226 -6.30 1.01 12.81
C SER A 226 -4.97 0.60 12.14
N PHE A 227 -4.71 1.22 11.00
CA PHE A 227 -3.44 1.14 10.29
C PHE A 227 -2.51 2.33 10.61
N MET A 228 -2.78 3.04 11.67
CA MET A 228 -1.96 4.17 12.10
C MET A 228 -0.56 3.68 12.51
N PRO A 229 0.53 4.32 12.06
CA PRO A 229 1.90 3.82 12.26
C PRO A 229 2.31 3.66 13.72
N LYS A 230 1.83 4.52 14.62
CA LYS A 230 2.16 4.49 16.07
C LYS A 230 0.94 4.92 16.88
N PRO A 231 -0.13 4.09 16.97
CA PRO A 231 -1.34 4.48 17.68
C PRO A 231 -1.15 4.53 19.21
N LEU A 232 -0.30 3.66 19.76
CA LEU A 232 0.09 3.62 21.17
C LEU A 232 1.55 4.04 21.30
N SER A 233 1.83 5.05 22.12
CA SER A 233 3.16 5.67 22.20
C SER A 233 4.24 4.71 22.72
N GLU A 234 3.88 3.88 23.70
CA GLU A 234 4.82 2.98 24.39
C GLU A 234 4.91 1.58 23.79
N GLU A 235 4.03 1.29 22.79
CA GLU A 235 3.93 -0.03 22.18
C GLU A 235 4.56 -0.07 20.79
N SER A 236 4.70 -1.25 20.21
CA SER A 236 5.18 -1.45 18.85
C SER A 236 4.34 -0.69 17.83
N GLY A 237 4.96 -0.10 16.83
CA GLY A 237 4.25 0.58 15.74
C GLY A 237 3.90 -0.37 14.60
N ASN A 238 2.93 0.01 13.75
CA ASN A 238 2.55 -0.76 12.57
C ASN A 238 3.51 -0.48 11.41
N GLY A 239 4.13 -1.53 10.88
CA GLY A 239 4.89 -1.53 9.64
C GLY A 239 4.06 -1.95 8.43
N LEU A 240 4.52 -1.51 7.27
CA LEU A 240 4.23 -2.12 5.98
C LEU A 240 5.56 -2.56 5.41
N HIS A 241 5.94 -3.81 5.65
CA HIS A 241 7.18 -4.31 5.07
C HIS A 241 6.92 -4.72 3.62
N VAL A 242 7.75 -4.21 2.71
CA VAL A 242 7.60 -4.49 1.29
C VAL A 242 8.70 -5.41 0.82
N ASN A 243 8.33 -6.65 0.55
CA ASN A 243 9.19 -7.65 -0.06
C ASN A 243 9.22 -7.44 -1.57
N LEU A 244 10.39 -7.19 -2.13
CA LEU A 244 10.59 -6.93 -3.55
C LEU A 244 11.52 -7.97 -4.15
N SER A 245 11.08 -8.62 -5.22
CA SER A 245 11.89 -9.45 -6.09
C SER A 245 11.85 -8.97 -7.54
N ILE A 246 12.88 -9.29 -8.30
CA ILE A 246 13.07 -8.84 -9.68
C ILE A 246 13.19 -10.08 -10.57
N GLU A 247 12.46 -10.09 -11.68
CA GLU A 247 12.53 -11.10 -12.71
C GLU A 247 12.92 -10.46 -14.05
N LYS A 248 13.70 -11.18 -14.87
CA LYS A 248 13.98 -10.79 -16.24
C LYS A 248 13.88 -12.04 -17.12
N ASP A 249 13.09 -11.94 -18.16
CA ASP A 249 12.83 -13.05 -19.09
C ASP A 249 12.37 -14.35 -18.38
N GLY A 250 11.60 -14.20 -17.27
CA GLY A 250 11.11 -15.31 -16.46
C GLY A 250 12.14 -15.92 -15.48
N ILE A 251 13.32 -15.32 -15.38
CA ILE A 251 14.39 -15.74 -14.44
C ILE A 251 14.40 -14.77 -13.27
N GLN A 252 14.31 -15.31 -12.06
CA GLN A 252 14.46 -14.55 -10.83
C GLN A 252 15.91 -14.06 -10.71
N LEU A 253 16.10 -12.77 -10.51
CA LEU A 253 17.41 -12.12 -10.55
C LEU A 253 17.92 -11.66 -9.18
N PHE A 254 17.21 -11.89 -8.10
CA PHE A 254 17.64 -11.33 -6.81
C PHE A 254 18.81 -12.11 -6.21
N GLU A 255 18.83 -13.41 -6.40
CA GLU A 255 19.81 -14.33 -5.81
C GLU A 255 20.41 -15.23 -6.91
N ALA A 256 21.73 -15.30 -6.96
CA ALA A 256 22.46 -16.21 -7.82
C ALA A 256 22.35 -17.65 -7.30
N PRO A 257 22.66 -18.69 -8.12
CA PRO A 257 22.58 -20.09 -7.71
C PRO A 257 23.47 -20.47 -6.51
N ASP A 258 24.50 -19.69 -6.23
CA ASP A 258 25.39 -19.87 -5.08
C ASP A 258 24.92 -19.16 -3.80
N GLY A 259 23.72 -18.52 -3.84
CA GLY A 259 23.15 -17.79 -2.71
C GLY A 259 23.66 -16.35 -2.54
N THR A 260 24.47 -15.84 -3.46
CA THR A 260 24.93 -14.46 -3.42
C THR A 260 23.91 -13.52 -4.12
N LEU A 261 23.93 -12.23 -3.76
CA LEU A 261 23.15 -11.22 -4.47
C LEU A 261 23.71 -11.00 -5.87
N THR A 262 22.84 -11.01 -6.88
CA THR A 262 23.25 -10.67 -8.26
C THR A 262 23.62 -9.18 -8.36
N ASP A 263 24.31 -8.80 -9.43
CA ASP A 263 24.64 -7.39 -9.70
C ASP A 263 23.35 -6.55 -9.85
N ASP A 264 22.33 -7.05 -10.55
CA ASP A 264 21.05 -6.35 -10.69
C ASP A 264 20.34 -6.13 -9.33
N ALA A 265 20.38 -7.12 -8.44
CA ALA A 265 19.85 -6.97 -7.07
C ALA A 265 20.63 -5.91 -6.28
N GLN A 266 21.96 -5.94 -6.35
CA GLN A 266 22.81 -4.97 -5.68
C GLN A 266 22.57 -3.55 -6.20
N HIS A 267 22.50 -3.37 -7.52
CA HIS A 267 22.21 -2.09 -8.17
C HIS A 267 20.82 -1.57 -7.80
N ALA A 268 19.80 -2.42 -7.81
CA ALA A 268 18.44 -2.07 -7.41
C ALA A 268 18.38 -1.57 -5.96
N MET A 269 19.03 -2.29 -5.04
CA MET A 269 19.11 -1.89 -3.63
C MET A 269 19.86 -0.56 -3.49
N ALA A 270 20.96 -0.36 -4.19
CA ALA A 270 21.72 0.87 -4.15
C ALA A 270 20.89 2.08 -4.61
N GLY A 271 20.09 1.92 -5.67
CA GLY A 271 19.17 2.94 -6.17
C GLY A 271 18.11 3.31 -5.12
N ILE A 272 17.50 2.32 -4.47
CA ILE A 272 16.51 2.55 -3.40
C ILE A 272 17.17 3.28 -2.21
N LEU A 273 18.32 2.81 -1.73
CA LEU A 273 19.03 3.44 -0.61
C LEU A 273 19.42 4.89 -0.91
N ARG A 274 19.86 5.17 -2.15
CA ARG A 274 20.19 6.53 -2.61
C ARG A 274 18.99 7.46 -2.56
N ARG A 275 17.82 6.99 -2.99
CA ARG A 275 16.59 7.78 -3.11
C ARG A 275 15.70 7.79 -1.88
N ILE A 276 16.02 7.00 -0.86
CA ILE A 276 15.11 6.75 0.27
C ILE A 276 14.64 8.01 0.99
N ARG A 277 15.50 9.02 1.18
CA ARG A 277 15.09 10.29 1.82
C ARG A 277 14.08 11.05 0.97
N GLU A 278 14.29 11.06 -0.34
CA GLU A 278 13.45 11.78 -1.30
C GLU A 278 12.05 11.15 -1.41
N ILE A 279 11.96 9.83 -1.27
CA ILE A 279 10.69 9.10 -1.34
C ILE A 279 10.02 8.88 0.03
N SER A 280 10.68 9.21 1.13
CA SER A 280 10.18 8.93 2.48
C SER A 280 8.79 9.49 2.76
N VAL A 281 8.43 10.68 2.26
CA VAL A 281 7.10 11.26 2.47
C VAL A 281 5.97 10.43 1.86
N PHE A 282 6.27 9.60 0.86
CA PHE A 282 5.32 8.69 0.21
C PHE A 282 5.25 7.33 0.90
N LEU A 283 6.29 6.96 1.63
CA LEU A 283 6.39 5.75 2.45
C LEU A 283 5.87 5.97 3.88
N ASN A 284 6.05 7.19 4.40
CA ASN A 284 5.78 7.61 5.78
C ASN A 284 5.03 8.95 5.78
N PRO A 285 3.72 8.95 5.39
CA PRO A 285 3.04 10.16 4.92
C PRO A 285 2.40 11.04 6.00
N ILE A 286 2.50 10.71 7.27
CA ILE A 286 1.87 11.47 8.36
C ILE A 286 2.87 11.74 9.50
N PRO A 287 2.64 12.76 10.36
CA PRO A 287 3.54 13.04 11.48
C PRO A 287 3.75 11.84 12.40
N ASN A 288 2.73 11.02 12.60
CA ASN A 288 2.78 9.82 13.43
C ASN A 288 3.73 8.74 12.86
N SER A 289 3.96 8.70 11.55
CA SER A 289 4.96 7.83 10.90
C SER A 289 6.35 7.99 11.52
N TYR A 290 6.73 9.24 11.82
CA TYR A 290 8.07 9.58 12.35
C TYR A 290 8.23 9.27 13.85
N ARG A 291 7.14 8.96 14.55
CA ARG A 291 7.17 8.40 15.90
C ARG A 291 7.45 6.89 15.89
N ARG A 292 7.14 6.21 14.78
CA ARG A 292 7.46 4.80 14.57
C ARG A 292 8.94 4.61 14.22
N LEU A 293 9.48 5.40 13.27
CA LEU A 293 10.85 5.28 12.80
C LEU A 293 11.87 5.43 13.93
N GLY A 294 12.78 4.46 14.05
CA GLY A 294 13.79 4.42 15.10
C GLY A 294 13.29 3.91 16.47
N SER A 295 12.03 3.44 16.55
CA SER A 295 11.50 2.80 17.76
C SER A 295 11.28 1.30 17.53
N PHE A 296 11.55 0.49 18.55
CA PHE A 296 11.52 -0.97 18.46
C PHE A 296 12.35 -1.49 17.27
N GLU A 297 11.78 -2.31 16.39
CA GLU A 297 12.46 -2.84 15.21
C GLU A 297 12.37 -1.94 13.96
N ALA A 298 11.66 -0.79 14.02
CA ALA A 298 11.55 0.10 12.89
C ALA A 298 12.89 0.80 12.58
N PRO A 299 13.32 0.86 11.31
CA PRO A 299 14.63 1.39 10.96
C PRO A 299 14.73 2.90 11.19
N LYS A 300 15.95 3.35 11.54
CA LYS A 300 16.32 4.76 11.62
C LYS A 300 17.40 5.12 10.60
N HIS A 301 18.34 4.21 10.38
CA HIS A 301 19.53 4.44 9.58
C HIS A 301 19.36 3.95 8.15
N ILE A 302 20.05 4.59 7.21
CA ILE A 302 20.11 4.17 5.80
C ILE A 302 21.22 3.15 5.68
N ASN A 303 20.84 1.87 5.68
CA ASN A 303 21.73 0.73 5.65
C ASN A 303 20.99 -0.52 5.16
N TRP A 304 21.71 -1.62 5.06
CA TRP A 304 21.14 -2.93 4.76
C TRP A 304 21.93 -4.06 5.42
N SER A 305 21.32 -5.23 5.56
CA SER A 305 22.03 -6.45 5.97
C SER A 305 21.26 -7.72 5.66
N PHE A 306 21.96 -8.84 5.81
CA PHE A 306 21.32 -10.16 5.87
C PHE A 306 20.70 -10.37 7.25
N GLY A 307 19.48 -10.85 7.31
CA GLY A 307 18.79 -11.36 8.50
C GLY A 307 18.36 -10.34 9.57
N ASN A 308 19.11 -9.26 9.78
CA ASN A 308 18.86 -8.30 10.87
C ASN A 308 17.60 -7.44 10.61
N ARG A 309 16.63 -7.50 11.51
CA ARG A 309 15.32 -6.83 11.41
C ARG A 309 15.34 -5.33 11.70
N SER A 310 16.38 -4.78 12.32
CA SER A 310 16.47 -3.35 12.62
C SER A 310 17.01 -2.51 11.46
N GLN A 311 17.37 -3.13 10.34
CA GLN A 311 17.96 -2.44 9.19
C GLN A 311 16.88 -1.97 8.22
N LEU A 312 17.19 -0.93 7.43
CA LEU A 312 16.27 -0.34 6.46
C LEU A 312 15.92 -1.34 5.33
N ILE A 313 16.94 -1.98 4.76
CA ILE A 313 16.75 -3.11 3.85
C ILE A 313 17.31 -4.37 4.54
N ARG A 314 16.47 -5.37 4.65
CA ARG A 314 16.83 -6.70 5.12
C ARG A 314 16.77 -7.68 3.95
N ILE A 315 17.75 -8.55 3.86
CA ILE A 315 17.70 -9.72 2.99
C ILE A 315 17.29 -10.90 3.86
N PRO A 316 16.04 -11.36 3.80
CA PRO A 316 15.60 -12.51 4.57
C PRO A 316 16.25 -13.80 4.07
N ALA A 317 16.36 -14.81 4.92
CA ALA A 317 16.73 -16.14 4.48
C ALA A 317 15.72 -16.64 3.44
N SER A 318 16.22 -17.19 2.35
CA SER A 318 15.41 -17.68 1.24
C SER A 318 15.80 -19.11 0.87
N VAL A 319 14.88 -19.84 0.26
CA VAL A 319 15.24 -21.04 -0.48
C VAL A 319 15.66 -20.66 -1.90
N PRO A 320 16.52 -21.43 -2.58
CA PRO A 320 16.97 -21.09 -3.92
C PRO A 320 15.80 -20.74 -4.86
N GLY A 321 15.94 -19.60 -5.55
CA GLY A 321 14.91 -19.08 -6.48
C GLY A 321 13.81 -18.23 -5.83
N THR A 322 13.88 -17.95 -4.53
CA THR A 322 12.91 -17.07 -3.82
C THR A 322 13.57 -15.85 -3.20
N GLY A 323 14.78 -15.50 -3.66
CA GLY A 323 15.53 -14.34 -3.18
C GLY A 323 14.77 -13.02 -3.34
N ARG A 324 14.84 -12.18 -2.31
CA ARG A 324 14.17 -10.89 -2.27
C ARG A 324 14.83 -9.95 -1.25
N MET A 325 14.57 -8.68 -1.38
CA MET A 325 14.79 -7.73 -0.30
C MET A 325 13.48 -7.38 0.40
N GLU A 326 13.56 -6.97 1.65
CA GLU A 326 12.49 -6.42 2.45
C GLU A 326 12.82 -4.97 2.81
N LEU A 327 12.05 -4.00 2.28
CA LEU A 327 12.13 -2.60 2.70
C LEU A 327 11.23 -2.40 3.92
N ARG A 328 11.81 -1.97 5.05
CA ARG A 328 11.14 -1.97 6.36
C ARG A 328 10.66 -0.60 6.84
N SER A 329 11.05 0.49 6.15
CA SER A 329 10.61 1.84 6.55
C SER A 329 9.14 2.15 6.24
N PRO A 330 8.50 1.66 5.17
CA PRO A 330 7.13 2.03 4.87
C PRO A 330 6.17 1.69 6.03
N ASP A 331 5.08 2.43 6.11
CA ASP A 331 3.99 2.15 7.05
C ASP A 331 2.63 2.10 6.35
N PRO A 332 1.60 1.50 6.98
CA PRO A 332 0.31 1.26 6.35
C PRO A 332 -0.50 2.52 6.01
N ALA A 333 -0.08 3.71 6.45
CA ALA A 333 -0.71 4.97 6.09
C ALA A 333 -0.39 5.41 4.66
N CYS A 334 0.63 4.81 4.01
CA CYS A 334 1.04 5.19 2.67
C CYS A 334 0.00 4.81 1.59
N ASN A 335 0.11 5.51 0.44
CA ASN A 335 -0.55 5.10 -0.79
C ASN A 335 0.34 4.06 -1.48
N PRO A 336 -0.06 2.77 -1.55
CA PRO A 336 0.80 1.71 -2.08
C PRO A 336 1.16 1.92 -3.56
N TYR A 337 0.29 2.55 -4.35
CA TYR A 337 0.61 2.83 -5.75
C TYR A 337 1.78 3.80 -5.88
N LEU A 338 1.81 4.88 -5.10
CA LEU A 338 2.92 5.84 -5.12
C LEU A 338 4.18 5.25 -4.51
N ALA A 339 4.05 4.52 -3.40
CA ALA A 339 5.16 3.85 -2.76
C ALA A 339 5.87 2.88 -3.72
N PHE A 340 5.11 2.00 -4.37
CA PHE A 340 5.66 1.00 -5.29
C PHE A 340 6.20 1.63 -6.57
N ALA A 341 5.54 2.66 -7.11
CA ALA A 341 6.04 3.39 -8.29
C ALA A 341 7.42 3.99 -8.04
N LEU A 342 7.60 4.64 -6.89
CA LEU A 342 8.88 5.27 -6.53
C LEU A 342 9.96 4.24 -6.19
N MET A 343 9.59 3.11 -5.55
CA MET A 343 10.53 2.01 -5.30
C MET A 343 11.03 1.39 -6.61
N ILE A 344 10.13 1.12 -7.57
CA ILE A 344 10.49 0.57 -8.88
C ILE A 344 11.36 1.56 -9.65
N ALA A 345 10.99 2.83 -9.69
CA ALA A 345 11.76 3.86 -10.37
C ALA A 345 13.19 3.98 -9.80
N ALA A 346 13.33 3.96 -8.46
CA ALA A 346 14.61 4.01 -7.78
C ALA A 346 15.47 2.76 -8.05
N ALA A 347 14.87 1.57 -8.02
CA ALA A 347 15.53 0.32 -8.35
C ALA A 347 16.03 0.31 -9.80
N MET A 348 15.17 0.73 -10.75
CA MET A 348 15.54 0.82 -12.18
C MET A 348 16.62 1.87 -12.46
N GLU A 349 16.62 3.00 -11.73
CA GLU A 349 17.71 3.97 -11.80
C GLU A 349 19.02 3.33 -11.34
N GLY A 350 19.02 2.61 -10.23
CA GLY A 350 20.19 1.90 -9.73
C GLY A 350 20.74 0.87 -10.72
N ILE A 351 19.88 0.07 -11.34
CA ILE A 351 20.24 -0.92 -12.35
C ILE A 351 20.83 -0.21 -13.60
N ARG A 352 20.15 0.81 -14.11
CA ARG A 352 20.59 1.53 -15.31
C ARG A 352 21.95 2.23 -15.13
N GLU A 353 22.17 2.82 -13.96
CA GLU A 353 23.42 3.53 -13.63
C GLU A 353 24.50 2.60 -13.04
N GLN A 354 24.20 1.30 -12.87
CA GLN A 354 25.08 0.32 -12.25
C GLN A 354 25.65 0.80 -10.91
N MET A 355 24.74 1.33 -10.05
CA MET A 355 25.12 1.93 -8.78
C MET A 355 25.77 0.90 -7.86
N PRO A 356 26.95 1.21 -7.27
CA PRO A 356 27.58 0.31 -6.32
C PRO A 356 26.79 0.27 -5.01
N LEU A 357 26.53 -0.92 -4.50
CA LEU A 357 25.93 -1.12 -3.19
C LEU A 357 26.96 -0.89 -2.07
N GLN A 358 26.60 -0.09 -1.07
CA GLN A 358 27.41 0.07 0.14
C GLN A 358 27.58 -1.27 0.88
N LYS A 359 28.59 -1.37 1.75
CA LYS A 359 28.81 -2.60 2.54
C LYS A 359 27.65 -2.88 3.48
N PRO A 360 27.38 -4.16 3.81
CA PRO A 360 26.38 -4.49 4.83
C PRO A 360 26.68 -3.78 6.16
N LEU A 361 25.63 -3.29 6.82
CA LEU A 361 25.68 -2.53 8.09
C LEU A 361 26.36 -1.15 7.99
N GLU A 362 26.89 -0.75 6.83
CA GLU A 362 27.40 0.59 6.64
C GLU A 362 26.25 1.61 6.65
N VAL A 363 26.35 2.57 7.57
CA VAL A 363 25.35 3.64 7.71
C VAL A 363 25.78 4.84 6.86
N THR A 364 25.00 5.18 5.84
CA THR A 364 25.24 6.34 4.97
C THR A 364 24.46 7.57 5.37
N GLY A 365 23.64 7.47 6.42
CA GLY A 365 22.89 8.57 7.01
C GLY A 365 21.62 8.08 7.71
N ASP A 366 20.75 9.02 8.06
CA ASP A 366 19.48 8.75 8.72
C ASP A 366 18.28 9.02 7.81
N LEU A 367 17.19 8.32 8.04
CA LEU A 367 15.88 8.66 7.49
C LEU A 367 15.43 10.05 8.00
N PRO A 368 14.54 10.76 7.30
CA PRO A 368 13.98 12.02 7.78
C PRO A 368 13.36 11.84 9.18
N GLY A 369 13.65 12.78 10.08
CA GLY A 369 13.13 12.75 11.46
C GLY A 369 11.73 13.35 11.64
N SER A 370 11.15 13.92 10.59
CA SER A 370 9.81 14.53 10.62
C SER A 370 9.15 14.56 9.25
N LEU A 371 7.82 14.68 9.24
CA LEU A 371 7.07 14.88 8.00
C LEU A 371 7.54 16.13 7.24
N PHE A 372 7.83 17.22 7.95
CA PHE A 372 8.33 18.44 7.34
C PHE A 372 9.64 18.21 6.58
N THR A 373 10.60 17.55 7.22
CA THR A 373 11.91 17.24 6.60
C THR A 373 11.74 16.33 5.38
N ALA A 374 10.87 15.32 5.45
CA ALA A 374 10.60 14.43 4.33
C ALA A 374 9.93 15.15 3.15
N VAL A 375 9.02 16.10 3.43
CA VAL A 375 8.42 16.98 2.41
C VAL A 375 9.49 17.80 1.70
N MET A 376 10.46 18.35 2.45
CA MET A 376 11.53 19.15 1.83
C MET A 376 12.40 18.32 0.89
N TYR A 377 12.84 17.12 1.31
CA TYR A 377 13.59 16.21 0.44
C TYR A 377 12.82 15.87 -0.85
N ALA A 378 11.54 15.57 -0.75
CA ALA A 378 10.72 15.23 -1.92
C ALA A 378 10.56 16.42 -2.88
N ARG A 379 10.33 17.63 -2.36
CA ARG A 379 10.12 18.83 -3.18
C ARG A 379 11.34 19.25 -3.96
N GLU A 380 12.52 19.01 -3.43
CA GLU A 380 13.81 19.36 -4.06
C GLU A 380 14.30 18.28 -5.01
N SER A 381 13.61 17.13 -5.07
CA SER A 381 14.03 15.96 -5.85
C SER A 381 13.58 16.04 -7.31
N GLY A 382 14.54 16.19 -8.20
CA GLY A 382 14.32 16.02 -9.65
C GLY A 382 13.87 14.60 -10.01
N PHE A 383 14.37 13.58 -9.30
CA PHE A 383 13.96 12.18 -9.45
C PHE A 383 12.47 11.98 -9.15
N VAL A 384 11.99 12.49 -8.01
CA VAL A 384 10.57 12.37 -7.65
C VAL A 384 9.68 13.14 -8.64
N TYR A 385 10.14 14.31 -9.10
CA TYR A 385 9.40 15.08 -10.12
C TYR A 385 9.32 14.32 -11.47
N GLU A 386 10.37 13.63 -11.89
CA GLU A 386 10.33 12.79 -13.10
C GLU A 386 9.28 11.67 -13.01
N VAL A 387 9.06 11.11 -11.82
CA VAL A 387 8.08 10.04 -11.61
C VAL A 387 6.65 10.58 -11.49
N LEU A 388 6.45 11.65 -10.72
CA LEU A 388 5.13 12.13 -10.30
C LEU A 388 4.61 13.33 -11.10
N GLY A 389 5.50 14.07 -11.78
CA GLY A 389 5.14 15.32 -12.45
C GLY A 389 4.51 16.32 -11.48
N ASP A 390 3.47 17.01 -11.95
CA ASP A 390 2.75 18.03 -11.18
C ASP A 390 2.07 17.52 -9.90
N MET A 391 1.87 16.18 -9.80
CA MET A 391 1.31 15.58 -8.59
C MET A 391 2.23 15.73 -7.38
N LEU A 392 3.54 15.83 -7.59
CA LEU A 392 4.51 16.11 -6.54
C LEU A 392 4.14 17.39 -5.76
N LYS A 393 3.84 18.47 -6.48
CA LYS A 393 3.47 19.73 -5.85
C LYS A 393 2.16 19.59 -5.05
N LYS A 394 1.11 19.02 -5.65
CA LYS A 394 -0.19 18.82 -5.00
C LYS A 394 -0.06 17.96 -3.72
N TYR A 395 0.68 16.85 -3.81
CA TYR A 395 0.92 15.96 -2.68
C TYR A 395 1.69 16.67 -1.55
N THR A 396 2.82 17.28 -1.88
CA THR A 396 3.70 17.89 -0.87
C THR A 396 3.11 19.15 -0.26
N ASP A 397 2.32 19.94 -0.98
CA ASP A 397 1.60 21.10 -0.42
C ASP A 397 0.59 20.67 0.65
N GLU A 398 -0.14 19.56 0.43
CA GLU A 398 -1.06 19.03 1.43
C GLU A 398 -0.32 18.44 2.65
N LYS A 399 0.80 17.72 2.41
CA LYS A 399 1.62 17.20 3.51
C LYS A 399 2.29 18.31 4.33
N LYS A 400 2.63 19.44 3.71
CA LYS A 400 3.11 20.62 4.41
C LYS A 400 2.04 21.23 5.31
N LYS A 401 0.77 21.31 4.85
CA LYS A 401 -0.36 21.73 5.69
C LYS A 401 -0.57 20.77 6.87
N THR A 402 -0.46 19.46 6.62
CA THR A 402 -0.57 18.43 7.66
C THR A 402 0.54 18.58 8.71
N ALA A 403 1.78 18.83 8.28
CA ALA A 403 2.90 19.07 9.18
C ALA A 403 2.68 20.34 10.03
N ALA A 404 2.23 21.45 9.42
CA ALA A 404 1.93 22.68 10.14
C ALA A 404 0.76 22.53 11.14
N ARG A 405 -0.29 21.77 10.75
CA ARG A 405 -1.40 21.47 11.66
C ARG A 405 -0.94 20.63 12.86
N PHE A 406 0.02 19.73 12.67
CA PHE A 406 0.56 18.94 13.78
C PHE A 406 1.19 19.80 14.87
N GLU A 407 1.81 20.95 14.52
CA GLU A 407 2.38 21.89 15.49
C GLU A 407 1.31 22.64 16.30
N THR A 408 0.11 22.83 15.73
CA THR A 408 -0.95 23.64 16.34
C THR A 408 -2.08 22.82 16.97
N ASP A 409 -2.35 21.63 16.44
CA ASP A 409 -3.43 20.74 16.86
C ASP A 409 -3.01 19.26 16.73
N PRO A 410 -2.01 18.80 17.51
CA PRO A 410 -1.51 17.42 17.42
C PRO A 410 -2.58 16.39 17.82
N GLU A 411 -3.40 16.69 18.83
CA GLU A 411 -4.43 15.76 19.30
C GLU A 411 -5.60 15.63 18.34
N GLY A 412 -6.10 16.72 17.78
CA GLY A 412 -7.18 16.67 16.79
C GLY A 412 -6.74 15.96 15.52
N LEU A 413 -5.50 16.18 15.09
CA LEU A 413 -4.92 15.48 13.95
C LEU A 413 -4.73 13.99 14.25
N PHE A 414 -4.27 13.63 15.45
CA PHE A 414 -4.14 12.23 15.88
C PHE A 414 -5.49 11.51 15.85
N ARG A 415 -6.54 12.10 16.45
CA ARG A 415 -7.90 11.54 16.45
C ARG A 415 -8.45 11.37 15.02
N GLN A 416 -8.18 12.35 14.14
CA GLN A 416 -8.57 12.25 12.74
C GLN A 416 -7.88 11.06 12.06
N HIS A 417 -6.56 10.93 12.21
CA HIS A 417 -5.79 9.84 11.60
C HIS A 417 -6.22 8.47 12.14
N LEU A 418 -6.46 8.37 13.44
CA LEU A 418 -6.91 7.14 14.07
C LEU A 418 -8.24 6.63 13.47
N ARG A 419 -9.15 7.55 13.08
CA ARG A 419 -10.43 7.22 12.42
C ARG A 419 -10.28 6.89 10.95
N THR A 420 -9.32 7.46 10.26
CA THR A 420 -9.24 7.41 8.78
C THR A 420 -8.16 6.49 8.25
N ILE A 421 -7.16 6.17 9.05
CA ILE A 421 -6.03 5.30 8.76
C ILE A 421 -6.11 4.03 9.59
#